data_b63418b6c026786f364ba3f062a1460d
#
_entry.id   b63418b6c026786f364ba3f062a1460d
#
_cell.length_a   1.000
_cell.length_b   1.000
_cell.length_c   1.000
_cell.angle_alpha   90.00
_cell.angle_beta   90.00
_cell.angle_gamma   90.00
#
_symmetry.space_group_name_H-M   'P 1'
#
loop_
_entity.id
_entity.type
_entity.pdbx_description
1 polymer ?
#
loop_
_entity_poly.entity_id
_entity_poly.type
_entity_poly.pdbx_seq_one_letter_code
_entity_poly.pdbx_strand_id
1 'polypeptide(L)'
;GFGPAKVILQTDWNPEAEHGFLYNLIGPNYEVDAEKVAVRGDLVSGGKSTGVQVEVRSGGPAIGFQQVTAQLYSDPEILLGFVSTDEAVSHSVDKPTMAVVAPFNINPQIIMWDPATYPDVKTIADLKKPGVKVRYFQGAAYMDYLIQTGVLDKKQTDDTYDGAPASFIAAGGKDAQQGFGTAEPYFYEKVLKDWMKPVAYQYVHDAGWTAYAQSLAGTPDNVTKYADCLKKLVPVIQQSQVDY
;
A
#
# COMPACT_ATOMS: atom_id res chain seq x y z
N GLY A 1 9.28 29.73 -9.94
CA GLY A 1 8.66 28.41 -10.09
C GLY A 1 8.69 27.67 -8.77
N PHE A 2 7.64 26.92 -8.49
CA PHE A 2 7.44 26.25 -7.20
C PHE A 2 8.10 24.87 -7.12
N GLY A 3 8.81 24.43 -8.12
CA GLY A 3 9.37 23.10 -8.15
C GLY A 3 9.51 22.59 -9.59
N PRO A 4 9.46 21.25 -9.80
CA PRO A 4 9.49 20.70 -11.14
C PRO A 4 8.26 21.14 -11.94
N ALA A 5 8.38 21.21 -13.27
CA ALA A 5 7.27 21.57 -14.16
C ALA A 5 6.10 20.58 -14.05
N LYS A 6 6.37 19.36 -13.61
CA LYS A 6 5.40 18.31 -13.38
C LYS A 6 5.77 17.57 -12.08
N VAL A 7 4.77 17.35 -11.22
CA VAL A 7 4.89 16.53 -10.01
C VAL A 7 4.61 15.07 -10.39
N ILE A 8 5.58 14.19 -10.26
CA ILE A 8 5.43 12.76 -10.53
C ILE A 8 5.40 12.01 -9.22
N LEU A 9 4.34 11.24 -9.02
CA LEU A 9 4.09 10.40 -7.85
C LEU A 9 4.02 8.93 -8.29
N GLN A 10 4.81 8.07 -7.64
CA GLN A 10 4.87 6.64 -7.92
C GLN A 10 4.09 5.86 -6.86
N THR A 11 3.08 5.09 -7.25
CA THR A 11 2.44 4.13 -6.34
C THR A 11 3.20 2.81 -6.31
N ASP A 12 2.87 1.97 -5.36
CA ASP A 12 3.54 0.67 -5.12
C ASP A 12 2.80 -0.51 -5.76
N TRP A 13 1.56 -0.29 -6.23
CA TRP A 13 0.71 -1.33 -6.80
C TRP A 13 -0.22 -0.76 -7.87
N ASN A 14 -1.08 -1.65 -8.42
CA ASN A 14 -2.24 -1.22 -9.22
C ASN A 14 -3.12 -0.26 -8.41
N PRO A 15 -3.91 0.59 -9.07
CA PRO A 15 -4.81 1.49 -8.35
C PRO A 15 -5.77 0.74 -7.43
N GLU A 16 -5.71 1.07 -6.15
CA GLU A 16 -6.58 0.55 -5.09
C GLU A 16 -7.11 1.72 -4.24
N ALA A 17 -8.01 1.44 -3.31
CA ALA A 17 -8.64 2.48 -2.50
C ALA A 17 -7.64 3.35 -1.74
N GLU A 18 -6.58 2.77 -1.21
CA GLU A 18 -5.51 3.49 -0.50
C GLU A 18 -4.75 4.51 -1.36
N HIS A 19 -4.79 4.38 -2.67
CA HIS A 19 -4.18 5.31 -3.62
C HIS A 19 -5.14 6.43 -4.06
N GLY A 20 -6.44 6.31 -3.73
CA GLY A 20 -7.49 7.17 -4.26
C GLY A 20 -7.26 8.65 -4.02
N PHE A 21 -6.71 9.03 -2.87
CA PHE A 21 -6.39 10.42 -2.56
C PHE A 21 -5.32 11.02 -3.49
N LEU A 22 -4.42 10.23 -4.08
CA LEU A 22 -3.47 10.71 -5.08
C LEU A 22 -4.17 10.97 -6.42
N TYR A 23 -5.05 10.08 -6.84
CA TYR A 23 -5.84 10.27 -8.06
C TYR A 23 -6.82 11.44 -7.92
N ASN A 24 -7.32 11.71 -6.72
CA ASN A 24 -8.16 12.87 -6.40
C ASN A 24 -7.42 14.22 -6.54
N LEU A 25 -6.09 14.22 -6.59
CA LEU A 25 -5.29 15.41 -6.90
C LEU A 25 -5.39 15.83 -8.37
N ILE A 26 -5.86 14.96 -9.25
CA ILE A 26 -5.87 15.17 -10.70
C ILE A 26 -7.21 15.81 -11.09
N GLY A 27 -7.15 16.92 -11.80
CA GLY A 27 -8.34 17.63 -12.30
C GLY A 27 -9.15 16.83 -13.32
N PRO A 28 -10.36 17.30 -13.67
CA PRO A 28 -11.31 16.55 -14.49
C PRO A 28 -10.86 16.34 -15.94
N ASN A 29 -9.94 17.15 -16.44
CA ASN A 29 -9.40 17.03 -17.80
C ASN A 29 -8.07 16.27 -17.75
N TYR A 30 -8.15 14.98 -17.44
CA TYR A 30 -6.97 14.13 -17.31
C TYR A 30 -6.73 13.28 -18.56
N GLU A 31 -5.50 12.85 -18.71
CA GLU A 31 -5.07 11.89 -19.72
C GLU A 31 -4.64 10.58 -19.07
N VAL A 32 -5.01 9.47 -19.70
CA VAL A 32 -4.51 8.13 -19.32
C VAL A 32 -3.41 7.73 -20.30
N ASP A 33 -2.23 7.48 -19.78
CA ASP A 33 -1.11 6.92 -20.51
C ASP A 33 -1.08 5.39 -20.27
N ALA A 34 -1.62 4.64 -21.24
CA ALA A 34 -1.72 3.19 -21.16
C ALA A 34 -0.35 2.50 -21.26
N GLU A 35 0.64 3.12 -21.90
CA GLU A 35 1.98 2.57 -22.06
C GLU A 35 2.75 2.63 -20.72
N LYS A 36 2.68 3.79 -20.06
CA LYS A 36 3.32 4.01 -18.75
C LYS A 36 2.46 3.59 -17.57
N VAL A 37 1.22 3.17 -17.82
CA VAL A 37 0.20 2.89 -16.80
C VAL A 37 0.11 4.04 -15.79
N ALA A 38 -0.14 5.23 -16.31
CA ALA A 38 -0.14 6.48 -15.55
C ALA A 38 -1.35 7.35 -15.89
N VAL A 39 -1.74 8.21 -14.96
CA VAL A 39 -2.76 9.25 -15.16
C VAL A 39 -2.12 10.60 -14.88
N ARG A 40 -2.35 11.58 -15.75
CA ARG A 40 -1.81 12.93 -15.62
C ARG A 40 -2.85 13.99 -15.90
N GLY A 41 -2.66 15.14 -15.31
CA GLY A 41 -3.52 16.32 -15.51
C GLY A 41 -3.12 17.46 -14.59
N ASP A 42 -3.98 18.46 -14.50
CA ASP A 42 -3.76 19.57 -13.60
C ASP A 42 -3.83 19.12 -12.15
N LEU A 43 -2.85 19.51 -11.34
CA LEU A 43 -2.91 19.39 -9.90
C LEU A 43 -3.98 20.36 -9.37
N VAL A 44 -4.99 19.81 -8.72
CA VAL A 44 -6.09 20.60 -8.14
C VAL A 44 -6.00 20.64 -6.61
N SER A 45 -6.42 21.75 -6.04
CA SER A 45 -6.60 21.94 -4.61
C SER A 45 -7.90 22.67 -4.35
N GLY A 46 -8.79 22.09 -3.55
CA GLY A 46 -10.12 22.64 -3.32
C GLY A 46 -10.92 22.87 -4.61
N GLY A 47 -10.80 21.96 -5.58
CA GLY A 47 -11.48 22.01 -6.88
C GLY A 47 -10.91 23.05 -7.87
N LYS A 48 -9.78 23.70 -7.57
CA LYS A 48 -9.15 24.72 -8.43
C LYS A 48 -7.80 24.24 -8.93
N SER A 49 -7.50 24.49 -10.21
CA SER A 49 -6.18 24.24 -10.77
C SER A 49 -5.11 25.08 -10.07
N THR A 50 -4.00 24.45 -9.72
CA THR A 50 -2.82 25.12 -9.16
C THR A 50 -1.87 25.66 -10.23
N GLY A 51 -2.12 25.35 -11.51
CA GLY A 51 -1.20 25.64 -12.62
C GLY A 51 0.01 24.70 -12.67
N VAL A 52 0.03 23.63 -11.86
CA VAL A 52 1.08 22.60 -11.87
C VAL A 52 0.49 21.32 -12.45
N GLN A 53 1.27 20.60 -13.24
CA GLN A 53 0.88 19.27 -13.72
C GLN A 53 1.25 18.20 -12.72
N VAL A 54 0.38 17.20 -12.55
CA VAL A 54 0.62 16.01 -11.74
C VAL A 54 0.50 14.74 -12.57
N GLU A 55 1.35 13.78 -12.32
CA GLU A 55 1.30 12.44 -12.92
C GLU A 55 1.39 11.40 -11.82
N VAL A 56 0.41 10.50 -11.77
CA VAL A 56 0.39 9.36 -10.84
C VAL A 56 0.66 8.10 -11.64
N ARG A 57 1.73 7.40 -11.31
CA ARG A 57 2.16 6.15 -11.96
C ARG A 57 1.80 4.96 -11.11
N SER A 58 1.26 3.92 -11.73
CA SER A 58 1.02 2.63 -11.09
C SER A 58 2.33 1.89 -10.82
N GLY A 59 2.34 1.10 -9.76
CA GLY A 59 3.43 0.21 -9.40
C GLY A 59 3.11 -1.26 -9.69
N GLY A 60 3.73 -2.16 -8.93
CA GLY A 60 3.52 -3.59 -9.07
C GLY A 60 3.83 -4.10 -10.46
N PRO A 61 2.88 -4.75 -11.15
CA PRO A 61 3.10 -5.27 -12.50
C PRO A 61 3.56 -4.22 -13.51
N ALA A 62 3.10 -2.97 -13.38
CA ALA A 62 3.45 -1.87 -14.29
C ALA A 62 4.95 -1.54 -14.28
N ILE A 63 5.64 -1.83 -13.20
CA ILE A 63 7.08 -1.60 -13.03
C ILE A 63 7.87 -2.91 -12.88
N GLY A 64 7.30 -4.04 -13.36
CA GLY A 64 7.95 -5.36 -13.29
C GLY A 64 8.19 -5.86 -11.87
N PHE A 65 7.31 -5.50 -10.93
CA PHE A 65 7.41 -5.83 -9.50
C PHE A 65 8.66 -5.29 -8.81
N GLN A 66 9.28 -4.26 -9.38
CA GLN A 66 10.39 -3.58 -8.72
C GLN A 66 9.90 -2.83 -7.48
N GLN A 67 10.79 -2.66 -6.52
CA GLN A 67 10.52 -1.82 -5.36
C GLN A 67 10.47 -0.33 -5.75
N VAL A 68 9.68 0.45 -5.04
CA VAL A 68 9.53 1.89 -5.31
C VAL A 68 10.85 2.64 -5.06
N THR A 69 11.63 2.25 -4.08
CA THR A 69 12.99 2.81 -3.88
C THR A 69 13.86 2.68 -5.12
N ALA A 70 13.82 1.54 -5.80
CA ALA A 70 14.54 1.34 -7.06
C ALA A 70 14.05 2.31 -8.15
N GLN A 71 12.73 2.54 -8.25
CA GLN A 71 12.16 3.51 -9.19
C GLN A 71 12.61 4.94 -8.88
N LEU A 72 12.60 5.35 -7.61
CA LEU A 72 13.04 6.69 -7.19
C LEU A 72 14.49 6.99 -7.57
N TYR A 73 15.36 5.97 -7.51
CA TYR A 73 16.78 6.11 -7.85
C TYR A 73 17.07 5.95 -9.34
N SER A 74 16.27 5.19 -10.08
CA SER A 74 16.43 5.03 -11.53
C SER A 74 15.81 6.17 -12.33
N ASP A 75 14.78 6.83 -11.81
CA ASP A 75 14.12 7.98 -12.43
C ASP A 75 14.02 9.15 -11.43
N PRO A 76 15.02 10.07 -11.45
CA PRO A 76 15.06 11.21 -10.54
C PRO A 76 13.96 12.27 -10.80
N GLU A 77 13.15 12.13 -11.86
CA GLU A 77 11.98 12.97 -12.08
C GLU A 77 10.81 12.59 -11.15
N ILE A 78 10.80 11.38 -10.60
CA ILE A 78 9.82 10.99 -9.58
C ILE A 78 10.10 11.76 -8.29
N LEU A 79 9.15 12.61 -7.90
CA LEU A 79 9.30 13.45 -6.71
C LEU A 79 9.08 12.65 -5.42
N LEU A 80 7.99 11.89 -5.37
CA LEU A 80 7.61 11.06 -4.22
C LEU A 80 7.08 9.70 -4.68
N GLY A 81 7.26 8.70 -3.83
CA GLY A 81 6.69 7.37 -4.04
C GLY A 81 6.20 6.76 -2.74
N PHE A 82 5.29 5.79 -2.86
CA PHE A 82 4.86 4.94 -1.75
C PHE A 82 5.97 3.96 -1.39
N VAL A 83 6.66 4.23 -0.28
CA VAL A 83 7.74 3.37 0.23
C VAL A 83 7.26 2.70 1.51
N SER A 84 7.25 1.36 1.52
CA SER A 84 6.92 0.61 2.73
C SER A 84 7.97 0.83 3.81
N THR A 85 7.56 0.71 5.07
CA THR A 85 8.49 0.82 6.21
C THR A 85 9.62 -0.21 6.12
N ASP A 86 9.28 -1.46 5.74
CA ASP A 86 10.25 -2.54 5.59
C ASP A 86 11.28 -2.24 4.50
N GLU A 87 10.81 -1.73 3.36
CA GLU A 87 11.66 -1.31 2.24
C GLU A 87 12.57 -0.15 2.62
N ALA A 88 12.02 0.87 3.30
CA ALA A 88 12.79 2.02 3.75
C ALA A 88 13.92 1.62 4.72
N VAL A 89 13.65 0.69 5.64
CA VAL A 89 14.65 0.16 6.57
C VAL A 89 15.69 -0.68 5.83
N SER A 90 15.26 -1.59 4.95
CA SER A 90 16.16 -2.47 4.20
C SER A 90 17.13 -1.70 3.31
N HIS A 91 16.69 -0.58 2.74
CA HIS A 91 17.47 0.26 1.84
C HIS A 91 18.03 1.54 2.50
N SER A 92 18.08 1.59 3.83
CA SER A 92 18.55 2.79 4.55
C SER A 92 20.00 3.21 4.24
N VAL A 93 20.81 2.30 3.74
CA VAL A 93 22.21 2.54 3.41
C VAL A 93 22.42 2.77 1.91
N ASP A 94 21.86 1.91 1.07
CA ASP A 94 22.13 1.92 -0.38
C ASP A 94 21.18 2.81 -1.19
N LYS A 95 19.93 2.95 -0.75
CA LYS A 95 18.88 3.78 -1.38
C LYS A 95 18.02 4.46 -0.31
N PRO A 96 18.61 5.32 0.54
CA PRO A 96 17.87 5.99 1.60
C PRO A 96 16.75 6.86 1.05
N THR A 97 15.64 6.91 1.77
CA THR A 97 14.49 7.76 1.47
C THR A 97 14.10 8.61 2.66
N MET A 98 13.47 9.74 2.39
CA MET A 98 12.94 10.65 3.40
C MET A 98 11.41 10.70 3.29
N ALA A 99 10.73 10.27 4.33
CA ALA A 99 9.28 10.34 4.42
C ALA A 99 8.81 11.79 4.59
N VAL A 100 7.78 12.18 3.84
CA VAL A 100 7.19 13.53 3.91
C VAL A 100 5.70 13.50 4.26
N VAL A 101 4.99 12.40 3.97
CA VAL A 101 3.59 12.20 4.34
C VAL A 101 3.39 10.74 4.77
N ALA A 102 2.70 10.54 5.90
CA ALA A 102 2.16 9.23 6.28
C ALA A 102 0.71 9.13 5.76
N PRO A 103 0.42 8.24 4.80
CA PRO A 103 -0.90 8.18 4.19
C PRO A 103 -1.96 7.51 5.07
N PHE A 104 -1.57 6.80 6.12
CA PHE A 104 -2.48 6.08 7.01
C PHE A 104 -2.23 6.43 8.47
N ASN A 105 -3.30 6.62 9.23
CA ASN A 105 -3.23 6.76 10.69
C ASN A 105 -2.89 5.42 11.35
N ILE A 106 -3.44 4.32 10.81
CA ILE A 106 -3.24 2.95 11.27
C ILE A 106 -2.76 2.14 10.07
N ASN A 107 -1.84 1.21 10.29
CA ASN A 107 -1.42 0.27 9.28
C ASN A 107 -2.63 -0.54 8.78
N PRO A 108 -3.02 -0.48 7.50
CA PRO A 108 -4.18 -1.18 6.96
C PRO A 108 -3.94 -2.68 6.77
N GLN A 109 -2.75 -3.19 7.07
CA GLN A 109 -2.41 -4.60 6.97
C GLN A 109 -3.31 -5.42 7.90
N ILE A 110 -3.93 -6.45 7.35
CA ILE A 110 -4.78 -7.41 8.06
C ILE A 110 -4.29 -8.84 7.85
N ILE A 111 -4.73 -9.71 8.74
CA ILE A 111 -4.86 -11.14 8.46
C ILE A 111 -6.35 -11.44 8.43
N MET A 112 -6.81 -12.07 7.35
CA MET A 112 -8.20 -12.41 7.12
C MET A 112 -8.42 -13.91 7.10
N TRP A 113 -9.64 -14.36 7.37
CA TRP A 113 -10.08 -15.76 7.37
C TRP A 113 -11.56 -15.88 7.02
N ASP A 114 -12.00 -17.10 6.71
CA ASP A 114 -13.40 -17.40 6.48
C ASP A 114 -14.15 -17.58 7.83
N PRO A 115 -15.07 -16.70 8.20
CA PRO A 115 -15.83 -16.82 9.44
C PRO A 115 -16.80 -18.02 9.44
N ALA A 116 -17.17 -18.55 8.27
CA ALA A 116 -17.98 -19.75 8.19
C ALA A 116 -17.19 -21.00 8.56
N THR A 117 -15.91 -21.05 8.17
CA THR A 117 -14.99 -22.14 8.53
C THR A 117 -14.51 -22.04 9.98
N TYR A 118 -14.27 -20.81 10.45
CA TYR A 118 -13.71 -20.52 11.77
C TYR A 118 -14.61 -19.56 12.58
N PRO A 119 -15.82 -19.98 12.98
CA PRO A 119 -16.77 -19.10 13.68
C PRO A 119 -16.26 -18.63 15.05
N ASP A 120 -15.37 -19.38 15.67
CA ASP A 120 -14.82 -19.07 16.99
C ASP A 120 -13.58 -18.14 16.93
N VAL A 121 -13.01 -17.92 15.74
CA VAL A 121 -11.87 -17.02 15.55
C VAL A 121 -12.34 -15.58 15.55
N LYS A 122 -11.78 -14.78 16.44
CA LYS A 122 -12.04 -13.33 16.57
C LYS A 122 -10.79 -12.50 16.40
N THR A 123 -9.63 -13.08 16.64
CA THR A 123 -8.31 -12.42 16.57
C THR A 123 -7.32 -13.25 15.79
N ILE A 124 -6.21 -12.61 15.36
CA ILE A 124 -5.10 -13.33 14.70
C ILE A 124 -4.56 -14.43 15.61
N ALA A 125 -4.50 -14.19 16.92
CA ALA A 125 -4.02 -15.18 17.89
C ALA A 125 -4.88 -16.45 17.92
N ASP A 126 -6.18 -16.35 17.68
CA ASP A 126 -7.08 -17.51 17.62
C ASP A 126 -6.83 -18.41 16.41
N LEU A 127 -6.11 -17.92 15.41
CA LEU A 127 -5.66 -18.71 14.25
C LEU A 127 -4.53 -19.68 14.60
N LYS A 128 -3.91 -19.55 15.79
CA LYS A 128 -2.85 -20.45 16.25
C LYS A 128 -3.43 -21.79 16.68
N LYS A 129 -3.84 -22.57 15.70
CA LYS A 129 -4.42 -23.90 15.91
C LYS A 129 -4.02 -24.85 14.77
N PRO A 130 -4.06 -26.20 15.02
CA PRO A 130 -3.74 -27.18 13.99
C PRO A 130 -4.59 -27.01 12.72
N GLY A 131 -3.95 -27.18 11.55
CA GLY A 131 -4.62 -27.17 10.26
C GLY A 131 -4.85 -25.76 9.66
N VAL A 132 -4.59 -24.68 10.38
CA VAL A 132 -4.65 -23.33 9.85
C VAL A 132 -3.31 -22.93 9.26
N LYS A 133 -3.28 -22.62 7.97
CA LYS A 133 -2.15 -22.03 7.27
C LYS A 133 -2.40 -20.54 7.09
N VAL A 134 -1.39 -19.71 7.34
CA VAL A 134 -1.45 -18.25 7.14
C VAL A 134 -0.51 -17.87 5.99
N ARG A 135 -1.08 -17.39 4.88
CA ARG A 135 -0.34 -16.98 3.68
C ARG A 135 -0.02 -15.50 3.70
N TYR A 136 1.20 -15.16 3.31
CA TYR A 136 1.69 -13.79 3.31
C TYR A 136 2.81 -13.56 2.29
N PHE A 137 3.11 -12.32 1.95
CA PHE A 137 4.28 -11.96 1.13
C PHE A 137 5.58 -12.19 1.89
N GLN A 138 6.52 -12.82 1.23
CA GLN A 138 7.87 -13.02 1.76
C GLN A 138 8.50 -11.70 2.24
N GLY A 139 9.19 -11.73 3.38
CA GLY A 139 9.91 -10.59 3.93
C GLY A 139 9.04 -9.57 4.69
N ALA A 140 7.80 -9.92 5.01
CA ALA A 140 6.91 -9.04 5.78
C ALA A 140 7.32 -8.99 7.27
N ALA A 141 7.82 -7.84 7.72
CA ALA A 141 8.29 -7.67 9.10
C ALA A 141 7.18 -7.83 10.14
N TYR A 142 5.92 -7.49 9.80
CA TYR A 142 4.79 -7.74 10.72
C TYR A 142 4.61 -9.24 10.99
N MET A 143 4.88 -10.11 10.00
CA MET A 143 4.78 -11.56 10.19
C MET A 143 5.90 -12.07 11.09
N ASP A 144 7.12 -11.56 10.94
CA ASP A 144 8.22 -11.88 11.83
C ASP A 144 7.88 -11.48 13.28
N TYR A 145 7.27 -10.32 13.47
CA TYR A 145 6.78 -9.88 14.77
C TYR A 145 5.73 -10.85 15.35
N LEU A 146 4.70 -11.22 14.56
CA LEU A 146 3.65 -12.14 15.02
C LEU A 146 4.19 -13.52 15.40
N ILE A 147 5.22 -13.99 14.70
CA ILE A 147 5.89 -15.26 15.01
C ILE A 147 6.75 -15.13 16.25
N GLN A 148 7.60 -14.11 16.33
CA GLN A 148 8.53 -13.92 17.45
C GLN A 148 7.81 -13.65 18.78
N THR A 149 6.67 -12.97 18.75
CA THR A 149 5.84 -12.72 19.93
C THR A 149 4.91 -13.89 20.28
N GLY A 150 4.94 -14.95 19.47
CA GLY A 150 4.16 -16.16 19.73
C GLY A 150 2.67 -16.06 19.40
N VAL A 151 2.25 -14.99 18.72
CA VAL A 151 0.86 -14.83 18.23
C VAL A 151 0.53 -15.90 17.18
N LEU A 152 1.48 -16.20 16.29
CA LEU A 152 1.40 -17.30 15.33
C LEU A 152 2.58 -18.26 15.48
N ASP A 153 2.42 -19.50 15.01
CA ASP A 153 3.51 -20.47 14.92
C ASP A 153 4.15 -20.41 13.53
N LYS A 154 5.50 -20.36 13.46
CA LYS A 154 6.25 -20.38 12.21
C LYS A 154 5.83 -21.56 11.31
N LYS A 155 5.51 -22.71 11.89
CA LYS A 155 5.13 -23.91 11.13
C LYS A 155 3.83 -23.79 10.35
N GLN A 156 2.95 -22.85 10.74
CA GLN A 156 1.69 -22.61 10.06
C GLN A 156 1.75 -21.50 9.02
N THR A 157 2.89 -20.79 8.88
CA THR A 157 3.03 -19.68 7.94
C THR A 157 3.58 -20.12 6.59
N ASP A 158 3.11 -19.45 5.52
CA ASP A 158 3.46 -19.73 4.14
C ASP A 158 3.71 -18.40 3.41
N ASP A 159 4.95 -18.16 3.01
CA ASP A 159 5.43 -16.90 2.40
C ASP A 159 5.34 -16.87 0.87
N THR A 160 4.51 -17.72 0.29
CA THR A 160 4.34 -17.85 -1.16
C THR A 160 3.17 -17.05 -1.74
N TYR A 161 2.52 -16.20 -0.93
CA TYR A 161 1.45 -15.34 -1.42
C TYR A 161 1.97 -14.39 -2.50
N ASP A 162 1.24 -14.28 -3.60
CA ASP A 162 1.61 -13.51 -4.79
C ASP A 162 0.65 -12.36 -5.12
N GLY A 163 -0.31 -12.08 -4.22
CA GLY A 163 -1.35 -11.08 -4.42
C GLY A 163 -2.61 -11.61 -5.08
N ALA A 164 -2.62 -12.86 -5.57
CA ALA A 164 -3.78 -13.45 -6.21
C ALA A 164 -4.66 -14.23 -5.22
N PRO A 165 -6.00 -14.27 -5.42
CA PRO A 165 -6.92 -14.98 -4.54
C PRO A 165 -6.97 -16.50 -4.73
N ALA A 166 -6.29 -17.04 -5.75
CA ALA A 166 -6.43 -18.40 -6.19
C ALA A 166 -6.17 -19.45 -5.08
N SER A 167 -5.10 -19.25 -4.32
CA SER A 167 -4.75 -20.17 -3.23
C SER A 167 -5.76 -20.15 -2.07
N PHE A 168 -6.29 -18.98 -1.73
CA PHE A 168 -7.32 -18.84 -0.71
C PHE A 168 -8.62 -19.54 -1.12
N ILE A 169 -9.04 -19.36 -2.38
CA ILE A 169 -10.22 -20.02 -2.95
C ILE A 169 -10.03 -21.55 -3.00
N ALA A 170 -8.87 -22.00 -3.49
CA ALA A 170 -8.55 -23.44 -3.58
C ALA A 170 -8.55 -24.12 -2.22
N ALA A 171 -8.14 -23.42 -1.16
CA ALA A 171 -8.18 -23.93 0.21
C ALA A 171 -9.60 -24.00 0.79
N GLY A 172 -10.60 -23.42 0.13
CA GLY A 172 -12.00 -23.48 0.54
C GLY A 172 -12.29 -22.87 1.91
N GLY A 173 -11.57 -21.83 2.30
CA GLY A 173 -11.71 -21.17 3.60
C GLY A 173 -10.90 -21.81 4.73
N LYS A 174 -10.06 -22.81 4.45
CA LYS A 174 -9.21 -23.43 5.49
C LYS A 174 -7.95 -22.62 5.79
N ASP A 175 -7.50 -21.79 4.84
CA ASP A 175 -6.35 -20.91 5.01
C ASP A 175 -6.79 -19.54 5.50
N ALA A 176 -5.91 -18.89 6.26
CA ALA A 176 -5.93 -17.46 6.49
C ALA A 176 -4.91 -16.77 5.55
N GLN A 177 -5.06 -15.48 5.33
CA GLN A 177 -4.24 -14.76 4.36
C GLN A 177 -4.10 -13.30 4.75
N GLN A 178 -2.95 -12.72 4.41
CA GLN A 178 -2.78 -11.27 4.49
C GLN A 178 -3.71 -10.54 3.51
N GLY A 179 -3.96 -9.29 3.81
CA GLY A 179 -4.65 -8.34 2.95
C GLY A 179 -4.55 -6.94 3.51
N PHE A 180 -5.17 -5.98 2.82
CA PHE A 180 -5.40 -4.64 3.34
C PHE A 180 -6.87 -4.48 3.69
N GLY A 181 -7.17 -3.92 4.84
CA GLY A 181 -8.55 -3.67 5.28
C GLY A 181 -9.34 -2.77 4.33
N THR A 182 -8.65 -1.98 3.53
CA THR A 182 -9.19 -1.10 2.49
C THR A 182 -9.52 -1.82 1.17
N ALA A 183 -9.05 -3.04 0.95
CA ALA A 183 -9.13 -3.72 -0.34
C ALA A 183 -9.81 -5.10 -0.26
N GLU A 184 -9.13 -6.11 0.30
CA GLU A 184 -9.56 -7.50 0.21
C GLU A 184 -10.93 -7.78 0.80
N PRO A 185 -11.37 -7.24 1.97
CA PRO A 185 -12.68 -7.55 2.51
C PRO A 185 -13.83 -7.21 1.56
N TYR A 186 -13.78 -6.04 0.95
CA TYR A 186 -14.77 -5.63 -0.05
C TYR A 186 -14.66 -6.45 -1.34
N PHE A 187 -13.43 -6.64 -1.84
CA PHE A 187 -13.18 -7.38 -3.08
C PHE A 187 -13.70 -8.82 -2.97
N TYR A 188 -13.40 -9.53 -1.89
CA TYR A 188 -13.84 -10.91 -1.68
C TYR A 188 -15.35 -11.02 -1.53
N GLU A 189 -15.97 -10.09 -0.81
CA GLU A 189 -17.42 -10.13 -0.58
C GLU A 189 -18.23 -9.73 -1.80
N LYS A 190 -17.82 -8.73 -2.58
CA LYS A 190 -18.65 -8.07 -3.59
C LYS A 190 -18.20 -8.26 -5.04
N VAL A 191 -16.93 -8.59 -5.29
CA VAL A 191 -16.36 -8.57 -6.64
C VAL A 191 -15.86 -9.95 -7.08
N LEU A 192 -15.21 -10.69 -6.19
CA LEU A 192 -14.58 -11.98 -6.49
C LEU A 192 -15.64 -13.07 -6.66
N LYS A 193 -16.00 -13.35 -7.91
CA LYS A 193 -17.11 -14.27 -8.29
C LYS A 193 -17.00 -15.66 -7.69
N ASP A 194 -15.77 -16.15 -7.51
CA ASP A 194 -15.52 -17.49 -6.97
C ASP A 194 -15.57 -17.57 -5.45
N TRP A 195 -15.82 -16.43 -4.78
CA TRP A 195 -15.98 -16.36 -3.32
C TRP A 195 -17.31 -15.74 -2.89
N MET A 196 -17.57 -14.48 -3.19
CA MET A 196 -18.84 -13.76 -2.98
C MET A 196 -19.44 -13.89 -1.58
N LYS A 197 -18.62 -13.86 -0.54
CA LYS A 197 -19.04 -13.88 0.85
C LYS A 197 -18.06 -13.10 1.72
N PRO A 198 -18.47 -12.62 2.91
CA PRO A 198 -17.59 -11.86 3.78
C PRO A 198 -16.39 -12.69 4.24
N VAL A 199 -15.26 -12.01 4.50
CA VAL A 199 -14.16 -12.50 5.29
C VAL A 199 -14.16 -11.77 6.63
N ALA A 200 -13.75 -12.45 7.71
CA ALA A 200 -13.41 -11.82 8.97
C ALA A 200 -11.92 -11.50 8.99
N TYR A 201 -11.54 -10.51 9.75
CA TYR A 201 -10.13 -10.09 9.83
C TYR A 201 -9.82 -9.33 11.13
N GLN A 202 -8.54 -9.20 11.42
CA GLN A 202 -8.00 -8.27 12.41
C GLN A 202 -6.83 -7.50 11.81
N TYR A 203 -6.69 -6.23 12.18
CA TYR A 203 -5.50 -5.45 11.85
C TYR A 203 -4.29 -5.97 12.63
N VAL A 204 -3.14 -6.04 11.96
CA VAL A 204 -1.86 -6.39 12.63
C VAL A 204 -1.48 -5.32 13.67
N HIS A 205 -1.93 -4.08 13.47
CA HIS A 205 -1.84 -3.01 14.47
C HIS A 205 -2.47 -3.42 15.80
N ASP A 206 -3.67 -4.00 15.76
CA ASP A 206 -4.40 -4.41 16.98
C ASP A 206 -3.82 -5.68 17.60
N ALA A 207 -2.99 -6.41 16.88
CA ALA A 207 -2.19 -7.52 17.38
C ALA A 207 -0.82 -7.08 17.93
N GLY A 208 -0.56 -5.76 17.97
CA GLY A 208 0.63 -5.15 18.58
C GLY A 208 1.68 -4.60 17.60
N TRP A 209 1.52 -4.81 16.29
CA TRP A 209 2.40 -4.24 15.27
C TRP A 209 1.95 -2.83 14.90
N THR A 210 2.49 -1.81 15.59
CA THR A 210 2.04 -0.41 15.47
C THR A 210 2.86 0.44 14.47
N ALA A 211 3.77 -0.17 13.72
CA ALA A 211 4.53 0.53 12.68
C ALA A 211 3.62 1.01 11.54
N TYR A 212 3.93 2.18 10.97
CA TYR A 212 3.27 2.62 9.74
C TYR A 212 3.54 1.63 8.60
N ALA A 213 2.53 1.39 7.75
CA ALA A 213 2.67 0.49 6.62
C ALA A 213 3.66 1.07 5.60
N GLN A 214 3.51 2.35 5.29
CA GLN A 214 4.27 3.05 4.25
C GLN A 214 4.18 4.56 4.42
N SER A 215 5.01 5.28 3.64
CA SER A 215 4.98 6.72 3.54
C SER A 215 5.09 7.16 2.08
N LEU A 216 4.64 8.39 1.79
CA LEU A 216 5.12 9.10 0.61
C LEU A 216 6.51 9.63 0.93
N ALA A 217 7.51 9.15 0.22
CA ALA A 217 8.91 9.46 0.43
C ALA A 217 9.60 9.85 -0.86
N GLY A 218 10.62 10.67 -0.75
CA GLY A 218 11.51 11.01 -1.85
C GLY A 218 12.96 10.64 -1.56
N THR A 219 13.83 10.73 -2.57
CA THR A 219 15.27 10.69 -2.31
C THR A 219 15.69 11.91 -1.51
N PRO A 220 16.72 11.83 -0.63
CA PRO A 220 17.22 12.98 0.12
C PRO A 220 17.55 14.17 -0.77
N ASP A 221 18.12 13.93 -1.95
CA ASP A 221 18.47 14.97 -2.92
C ASP A 221 17.22 15.70 -3.43
N ASN A 222 16.18 14.97 -3.83
CA ASN A 222 14.93 15.57 -4.30
C ASN A 222 14.18 16.29 -3.20
N VAL A 223 14.13 15.73 -1.99
CA VAL A 223 13.48 16.39 -0.84
C VAL A 223 14.18 17.71 -0.50
N THR A 224 15.50 17.74 -0.55
CA THR A 224 16.28 18.96 -0.33
C THR A 224 16.08 19.97 -1.46
N LYS A 225 16.25 19.51 -2.72
CA LYS A 225 16.14 20.35 -3.92
C LYS A 225 14.77 21.02 -4.05
N TYR A 226 13.71 20.27 -3.74
CA TYR A 226 12.32 20.71 -3.91
C TYR A 226 11.62 21.01 -2.58
N ALA A 227 12.36 21.36 -1.52
CA ALA A 227 11.81 21.59 -0.19
C ALA A 227 10.67 22.62 -0.18
N ASP A 228 10.80 23.73 -0.92
CA ASP A 228 9.77 24.78 -0.99
C ASP A 228 8.53 24.33 -1.79
N CYS A 229 8.70 23.46 -2.79
CA CYS A 229 7.59 22.82 -3.46
C CYS A 229 6.85 21.87 -2.49
N LEU A 230 7.60 21.03 -1.76
CA LEU A 230 7.04 20.07 -0.83
C LEU A 230 6.27 20.73 0.32
N LYS A 231 6.75 21.86 0.85
CA LYS A 231 6.00 22.66 1.86
C LYS A 231 4.61 23.07 1.39
N LYS A 232 4.40 23.22 0.08
CA LYS A 232 3.10 23.56 -0.51
C LYS A 232 2.32 22.34 -0.95
N LEU A 233 3.01 21.32 -1.48
CA LEU A 233 2.39 20.11 -1.98
C LEU A 233 1.85 19.23 -0.84
N VAL A 234 2.58 19.09 0.27
CA VAL A 234 2.18 18.23 1.39
C VAL A 234 0.81 18.62 1.95
N PRO A 235 0.50 19.89 2.23
CA PRO A 235 -0.86 20.27 2.66
C PRO A 235 -1.95 19.96 1.64
N VAL A 236 -1.65 20.06 0.34
CA VAL A 236 -2.59 19.70 -0.73
C VAL A 236 -2.87 18.20 -0.74
N ILE A 237 -1.83 17.37 -0.59
CA ILE A 237 -1.97 15.92 -0.45
C ILE A 237 -2.79 15.56 0.79
N GLN A 238 -2.49 16.18 1.93
CA GLN A 238 -3.22 15.94 3.19
C GLN A 238 -4.69 16.35 3.08
N GLN A 239 -4.98 17.48 2.44
CA GLN A 239 -6.36 17.89 2.18
C GLN A 239 -7.07 16.88 1.28
N SER A 240 -6.41 16.39 0.24
CA SER A 240 -6.97 15.35 -0.62
C SER A 240 -7.28 14.05 0.13
N GLN A 241 -6.50 13.71 1.17
CA GLN A 241 -6.81 12.57 2.04
C GLN A 241 -8.10 12.78 2.86
N VAL A 242 -8.37 14.03 3.25
CA VAL A 242 -9.60 14.38 4.00
C VAL A 242 -10.82 14.42 3.07
N ASP A 243 -10.63 14.83 1.83
CA ASP A 243 -11.69 15.00 0.82
C ASP A 243 -12.07 13.67 0.16
N TYR A 244 -11.21 12.65 0.19
CA TYR A 244 -11.41 11.32 -0.38
C TYR A 244 -12.15 10.38 0.57
#